data_531c01f5570c4ef5c1fb513e6f6161cd
#
_entry.id   531c01f5570c4ef5c1fb513e6f6161cd
#
_cell.length_a   1.000
_cell.length_b   1.000
_cell.length_c   1.000
_cell.angle_alpha   90.00
_cell.angle_beta   90.00
_cell.angle_gamma   90.00
#
_symmetry.space_group_name_H-M   'P 1'
#
loop_
_entity.id
_entity.type
_entity.pdbx_description
1 polymer ?
#
loop_
_entity_poly.entity_id
_entity_poly.type
_entity_poly.pdbx_seq_one_letter_code
_entity_poly.pdbx_strand_id
1 'polypeptide(L)'
;MVDKSLYKYGKDFCTIWMGTIPFIWIQDYKLAKELFAKDEFSDRLNLWYFKNVRGANGRTLGISWESGRFWNEQKRFALKHLKDLGFGKQSLVNVVQEEATGCINAIISTIGENGKKDILFQEGFFNFPIINILWQIIASKKYNSSSVETQKIMHMLTKFFKQGFPLLDFVPAIRPYVPYSEIDRNVFAIKETIRKQIEDHKRTMNAEEEPRDFMDIYLREIEIEKGKLGSAYSMETSSFHVEQLVVMCLDFFSAGNETTGTTMAWAMIYLSLNERVQRKCQIEIDDCLGGNDKFDSQ
;
A
#
# COMPACT_ATOMS: atom_id res chain seq x y z
N MET A 1 -11.99 16.75 -5.91
CA MET A 1 -12.68 17.92 -6.55
C MET A 1 -11.58 18.87 -6.99
N VAL A 2 -11.33 18.96 -8.29
CA VAL A 2 -10.33 19.92 -8.82
C VAL A 2 -10.86 21.32 -8.54
N ASP A 3 -10.09 22.12 -7.82
CA ASP A 3 -10.48 23.50 -7.53
C ASP A 3 -10.52 24.30 -8.82
N LYS A 4 -11.74 24.61 -9.28
CA LYS A 4 -11.97 25.41 -10.50
C LYS A 4 -11.27 26.77 -10.44
N SER A 5 -10.83 27.23 -9.28
CA SER A 5 -10.08 28.47 -9.11
C SER A 5 -8.72 28.43 -9.81
N LEU A 6 -8.12 27.25 -9.98
CA LEU A 6 -6.83 27.11 -10.62
C LEU A 6 -6.89 27.29 -12.15
N TYR A 7 -8.05 27.07 -12.79
CA TYR A 7 -8.23 27.28 -14.22
C TYR A 7 -8.01 28.72 -14.68
N LYS A 8 -8.12 29.69 -13.80
CA LYS A 8 -7.83 31.09 -14.10
C LYS A 8 -6.34 31.38 -14.31
N TYR A 9 -5.45 30.49 -13.79
CA TYR A 9 -3.99 30.63 -13.95
C TYR A 9 -3.41 29.85 -15.12
N GLY A 10 -4.16 28.93 -15.72
CA GLY A 10 -3.79 28.13 -16.89
C GLY A 10 -4.82 27.06 -17.15
N LYS A 11 -5.14 26.75 -18.42
CA LYS A 11 -6.11 25.72 -18.78
C LYS A 11 -5.52 24.31 -18.71
N ASP A 12 -4.27 24.18 -19.16
CA ASP A 12 -3.63 22.87 -19.32
C ASP A 12 -2.74 22.54 -18.11
N PHE A 13 -2.03 23.55 -17.59
CA PHE A 13 -1.22 23.43 -16.38
C PHE A 13 -1.06 24.79 -15.69
N CYS A 14 -0.71 24.76 -14.41
CA CYS A 14 -0.28 25.94 -13.66
C CYS A 14 0.84 25.57 -12.68
N THR A 15 1.65 26.57 -12.29
CA THR A 15 2.71 26.39 -11.29
C THR A 15 2.23 26.86 -9.93
N ILE A 16 2.39 26.00 -8.93
CA ILE A 16 2.09 26.28 -7.52
C ILE A 16 3.39 26.16 -6.73
N TRP A 17 3.73 27.17 -5.96
CA TRP A 17 4.90 27.12 -5.08
C TRP A 17 4.51 26.57 -3.71
N MET A 18 5.16 25.47 -3.29
CA MET A 18 5.05 24.92 -1.95
C MET A 18 6.38 25.14 -1.21
N GLY A 19 6.42 26.20 -0.42
CA GLY A 19 7.68 26.71 0.13
C GLY A 19 8.62 27.16 -0.97
N THR A 20 9.80 26.54 -1.06
CA THR A 20 10.82 26.84 -2.09
C THR A 20 10.74 25.94 -3.32
N ILE A 21 9.79 25.01 -3.37
CA ILE A 21 9.69 23.99 -4.41
C ILE A 21 8.55 24.33 -5.36
N PRO A 22 8.80 24.49 -6.69
CA PRO A 22 7.76 24.68 -7.69
C PRO A 22 7.10 23.32 -8.02
N PHE A 23 5.77 23.32 -8.02
CA PHE A 23 4.94 22.20 -8.47
C PHE A 23 4.21 22.60 -9.73
N ILE A 24 4.33 21.80 -10.78
CA ILE A 24 3.54 21.95 -11.99
C ILE A 24 2.28 21.11 -11.85
N TRP A 25 1.15 21.79 -11.71
CA TRP A 25 -0.16 21.15 -11.61
C TRP A 25 -0.74 20.98 -13.00
N ILE A 26 -0.79 19.75 -13.51
CA ILE A 26 -1.31 19.44 -14.84
C ILE A 26 -2.82 19.19 -14.73
N GLN A 27 -3.62 19.90 -15.52
CA GLN A 27 -5.08 19.86 -15.51
C GLN A 27 -5.64 19.13 -16.73
N ASP A 28 -4.91 19.11 -17.85
CA ASP A 28 -5.32 18.41 -19.06
C ASP A 28 -4.91 16.94 -19.02
N TYR A 29 -5.89 16.05 -19.23
CA TYR A 29 -5.67 14.60 -19.21
C TYR A 29 -4.74 14.13 -20.34
N LYS A 30 -4.85 14.72 -21.55
CA LYS A 30 -4.03 14.30 -22.69
C LYS A 30 -2.58 14.65 -22.47
N LEU A 31 -2.34 15.87 -21.96
CA LEU A 31 -1.02 16.32 -21.57
C LEU A 31 -0.43 15.45 -20.45
N ALA A 32 -1.21 15.16 -19.41
CA ALA A 32 -0.77 14.26 -18.33
C ALA A 32 -0.39 12.88 -18.86
N LYS A 33 -1.21 12.28 -19.72
CA LYS A 33 -0.92 10.98 -20.34
C LYS A 33 0.34 11.01 -21.20
N GLU A 34 0.57 12.07 -21.97
CA GLU A 34 1.78 12.23 -22.77
C GLU A 34 3.03 12.35 -21.90
N LEU A 35 2.99 13.23 -20.89
CA LEU A 35 4.15 13.48 -20.03
C LEU A 35 4.51 12.25 -19.18
N PHE A 36 3.53 11.61 -18.53
CA PHE A 36 3.79 10.45 -17.68
C PHE A 36 4.15 9.17 -18.44
N ALA A 37 4.07 9.17 -19.77
CA ALA A 37 4.61 8.11 -20.60
C ALA A 37 6.11 8.23 -20.85
N LYS A 38 6.73 9.37 -20.53
CA LYS A 38 8.14 9.65 -20.73
C LYS A 38 8.95 9.37 -19.47
N ASP A 39 10.11 8.75 -19.61
CA ASP A 39 10.97 8.38 -18.48
C ASP A 39 11.45 9.58 -17.65
N GLU A 40 11.59 10.76 -18.28
CA GLU A 40 11.97 12.01 -17.62
C GLU A 40 10.99 12.46 -16.52
N PHE A 41 9.75 11.97 -16.56
CA PHE A 41 8.71 12.25 -15.56
C PHE A 41 8.49 11.09 -14.59
N SER A 42 9.34 10.06 -14.61
CA SER A 42 9.23 8.91 -13.73
C SER A 42 9.82 9.10 -12.33
N ASP A 43 10.60 10.16 -12.13
CA ASP A 43 11.24 10.46 -10.85
C ASP A 43 10.25 10.86 -9.76
N ARG A 44 10.71 10.79 -8.53
CA ARG A 44 9.93 11.13 -7.33
C ARG A 44 10.56 12.27 -6.56
N LEU A 45 9.70 12.99 -5.83
CA LEU A 45 10.10 14.11 -4.99
C LEU A 45 11.03 13.65 -3.86
N ASN A 46 12.23 14.22 -3.83
CA ASN A 46 13.28 13.81 -2.91
C ASN A 46 13.30 14.69 -1.64
N LEU A 47 12.27 14.56 -0.79
CA LEU A 47 12.15 15.29 0.46
C LEU A 47 12.89 14.61 1.61
N TRP A 48 13.19 15.40 2.65
CA TRP A 48 13.84 14.92 3.88
C TRP A 48 13.08 13.76 4.54
N TYR A 49 11.76 13.83 4.59
CA TYR A 49 10.87 12.80 5.13
C TYR A 49 11.08 11.44 4.43
N PHE A 50 11.14 11.43 3.11
CA PHE A 50 11.29 10.18 2.35
C PHE A 50 12.67 9.55 2.53
N LYS A 51 13.70 10.34 2.84
CA LYS A 51 15.05 9.84 3.11
C LYS A 51 15.24 9.35 4.54
N ASN A 52 14.68 10.07 5.52
CA ASN A 52 15.07 9.92 6.93
C ASN A 52 13.99 9.24 7.77
N VAL A 53 12.73 9.32 7.39
CA VAL A 53 11.61 8.67 8.09
C VAL A 53 11.20 7.39 7.38
N ARG A 54 10.81 7.48 6.11
CA ARG A 54 10.43 6.29 5.32
C ARG A 54 11.66 5.49 4.89
N GLY A 55 12.65 6.13 4.35
CA GLY A 55 13.90 5.53 3.91
C GLY A 55 14.83 5.13 5.05
N ALA A 56 16.11 5.00 4.75
CA ALA A 56 17.17 4.75 5.71
C ALA A 56 18.49 5.36 5.24
N ASN A 57 19.37 5.72 6.19
CA ASN A 57 20.71 6.25 5.94
C ASN A 57 20.71 7.46 4.97
N GLY A 58 19.69 8.32 5.07
CA GLY A 58 19.56 9.50 4.21
C GLY A 58 19.19 9.22 2.76
N ARG A 59 18.71 7.99 2.43
CA ARG A 59 18.31 7.57 1.10
C ARG A 59 16.81 7.25 1.04
N THR A 60 16.20 7.56 -0.09
CA THR A 60 14.89 7.04 -0.44
C THR A 60 15.01 5.53 -0.71
N LEU A 61 14.01 4.78 -0.32
CA LEU A 61 13.92 3.34 -0.49
C LEU A 61 12.47 2.95 -0.82
N GLY A 62 12.26 1.68 -1.16
CA GLY A 62 10.97 1.12 -1.53
C GLY A 62 10.72 1.22 -3.03
N ILE A 63 9.45 1.23 -3.44
CA ILE A 63 9.01 1.38 -4.83
C ILE A 63 8.12 2.60 -5.06
N SER A 64 7.62 3.22 -3.99
CA SER A 64 6.73 4.39 -4.08
C SER A 64 7.48 5.71 -4.24
N TRP A 65 8.65 5.85 -3.61
CA TRP A 65 9.39 7.12 -3.51
C TRP A 65 10.86 7.02 -3.94
N GLU A 66 11.28 5.88 -4.42
CA GLU A 66 12.59 5.67 -5.05
C GLU A 66 12.49 5.99 -6.55
N SER A 67 13.64 6.29 -7.17
CA SER A 67 13.76 6.67 -8.57
C SER A 67 14.97 5.99 -9.24
N GLY A 68 15.03 6.06 -10.56
CA GLY A 68 16.17 5.64 -11.33
C GLY A 68 16.39 4.12 -11.39
N ARG A 69 17.67 3.69 -11.49
CA ARG A 69 18.04 2.30 -11.72
C ARG A 69 17.50 1.35 -10.64
N PHE A 70 17.71 1.67 -9.37
CA PHE A 70 17.30 0.80 -8.26
C PHE A 70 15.77 0.68 -8.18
N TRP A 71 15.05 1.75 -8.42
CA TRP A 71 13.59 1.69 -8.53
C TRP A 71 13.12 0.73 -9.63
N ASN A 72 13.71 0.83 -10.83
CA ASN A 72 13.36 -0.04 -11.96
C ASN A 72 13.60 -1.51 -11.65
N GLU A 73 14.73 -1.83 -11.01
CA GLU A 73 15.09 -3.18 -10.59
C GLU A 73 14.10 -3.72 -9.55
N GLN A 74 13.82 -2.97 -8.51
CA GLN A 74 12.90 -3.34 -7.43
C GLN A 74 11.45 -3.48 -7.93
N LYS A 75 11.00 -2.57 -8.78
CA LYS A 75 9.67 -2.65 -9.39
C LYS A 75 9.50 -3.91 -10.24
N ARG A 76 10.48 -4.22 -11.10
CA ARG A 76 10.43 -5.44 -11.93
C ARG A 76 10.44 -6.69 -11.08
N PHE A 77 11.30 -6.74 -10.07
CA PHE A 77 11.37 -7.83 -9.12
C PHE A 77 10.02 -8.05 -8.41
N ALA A 78 9.47 -6.99 -7.83
CA ALA A 78 8.19 -7.05 -7.13
C ALA A 78 7.05 -7.53 -8.03
N LEU A 79 6.88 -6.92 -9.21
CA LEU A 79 5.81 -7.30 -10.15
C LEU A 79 5.90 -8.75 -10.58
N LYS A 80 7.11 -9.24 -10.88
CA LYS A 80 7.33 -10.63 -11.26
C LYS A 80 6.91 -11.57 -10.13
N HIS A 81 7.48 -11.40 -8.95
CA HIS A 81 7.30 -12.36 -7.86
C HIS A 81 5.93 -12.28 -7.20
N LEU A 82 5.31 -11.11 -7.10
CA LEU A 82 3.91 -11.01 -6.66
C LEU A 82 2.97 -11.76 -7.62
N LYS A 83 3.20 -11.66 -8.94
CA LYS A 83 2.44 -12.44 -9.92
C LYS A 83 2.67 -13.95 -9.76
N ASP A 84 3.91 -14.37 -9.51
CA ASP A 84 4.25 -15.79 -9.32
C ASP A 84 3.61 -16.35 -8.04
N LEU A 85 3.54 -15.56 -6.96
CA LEU A 85 2.90 -15.90 -5.68
C LEU A 85 1.37 -15.93 -5.72
N GLY A 86 0.75 -15.58 -6.83
CA GLY A 86 -0.69 -15.73 -6.99
C GLY A 86 -1.48 -14.44 -7.15
N PHE A 87 -0.83 -13.31 -7.27
CA PHE A 87 -1.50 -12.06 -7.61
C PHE A 87 -2.24 -12.23 -8.94
N GLY A 88 -3.59 -12.26 -8.91
CA GLY A 88 -4.43 -12.56 -10.06
C GLY A 88 -4.58 -14.06 -10.38
N LYS A 89 -4.26 -14.98 -9.47
CA LYS A 89 -4.47 -16.43 -9.61
C LYS A 89 -5.54 -16.94 -8.64
N GLN A 90 -6.07 -18.14 -8.91
CA GLN A 90 -7.11 -18.81 -8.11
C GLN A 90 -6.74 -18.98 -6.63
N SER A 91 -5.46 -19.17 -6.32
CA SER A 91 -5.01 -19.30 -4.92
C SER A 91 -5.32 -18.07 -4.07
N LEU A 92 -5.25 -16.87 -4.66
CA LEU A 92 -5.60 -15.64 -3.98
C LEU A 92 -7.12 -15.47 -3.83
N VAL A 93 -7.89 -16.02 -4.75
CA VAL A 93 -9.37 -15.94 -4.71
C VAL A 93 -9.90 -16.55 -3.41
N ASN A 94 -9.37 -17.70 -2.98
CA ASN A 94 -9.78 -18.34 -1.74
C ASN A 94 -9.52 -17.44 -0.50
N VAL A 95 -8.36 -16.78 -0.46
CA VAL A 95 -8.01 -15.85 0.63
C VAL A 95 -8.97 -14.65 0.63
N VAL A 96 -9.26 -14.10 -0.55
CA VAL A 96 -10.23 -12.99 -0.71
C VAL A 96 -11.62 -13.42 -0.26
N GLN A 97 -12.07 -14.61 -0.64
CA GLN A 97 -13.39 -15.14 -0.25
C GLN A 97 -13.51 -15.36 1.26
N GLU A 98 -12.45 -15.85 1.92
CA GLU A 98 -12.45 -15.98 3.38
C GLU A 98 -12.61 -14.62 4.08
N GLU A 99 -11.84 -13.62 3.66
CA GLU A 99 -11.91 -12.28 4.23
C GLU A 99 -13.24 -11.59 3.92
N ALA A 100 -13.80 -11.77 2.71
CA ALA A 100 -15.11 -11.28 2.34
C ALA A 100 -16.22 -11.93 3.19
N THR A 101 -16.17 -13.25 3.40
CA THR A 101 -17.08 -13.97 4.29
C THR A 101 -17.00 -13.44 5.72
N GLY A 102 -15.78 -13.17 6.21
CA GLY A 102 -15.58 -12.55 7.52
C GLY A 102 -16.26 -11.18 7.64
N CYS A 103 -16.15 -10.34 6.59
CA CYS A 103 -16.85 -9.04 6.53
C CYS A 103 -18.37 -9.21 6.55
N ILE A 104 -18.91 -10.14 5.75
CA ILE A 104 -20.35 -10.41 5.68
C ILE A 104 -20.87 -10.87 7.06
N ASN A 105 -20.18 -11.80 7.72
CA ASN A 105 -20.55 -12.28 9.04
C ASN A 105 -20.51 -11.17 10.11
N ALA A 106 -19.52 -10.27 10.04
CA ALA A 106 -19.46 -9.09 10.91
C ALA A 106 -20.63 -8.13 10.69
N ILE A 107 -21.05 -7.94 9.44
CA ILE A 107 -22.23 -7.14 9.10
C ILE A 107 -23.50 -7.83 9.64
N ILE A 108 -23.70 -9.10 9.36
CA ILE A 108 -24.87 -9.89 9.80
C ILE A 108 -25.00 -9.86 11.34
N SER A 109 -23.90 -10.07 12.05
CA SER A 109 -23.90 -10.02 13.53
C SER A 109 -24.32 -8.65 14.09
N THR A 110 -24.12 -7.59 13.34
CA THR A 110 -24.50 -6.23 13.73
C THR A 110 -25.98 -5.95 13.47
N ILE A 111 -26.58 -6.56 12.44
CA ILE A 111 -27.99 -6.34 12.04
C ILE A 111 -28.95 -6.96 13.07
N GLY A 112 -28.59 -8.08 13.73
CA GLY A 112 -29.43 -8.80 14.69
C GLY A 112 -30.63 -9.48 14.03
N GLU A 113 -31.45 -10.18 14.85
CA GLU A 113 -32.56 -11.01 14.38
C GLU A 113 -33.72 -10.23 13.72
N ASN A 114 -33.86 -8.95 14.00
CA ASN A 114 -34.95 -8.13 13.44
C ASN A 114 -34.71 -7.56 12.04
N GLY A 115 -33.56 -7.83 11.42
CA GLY A 115 -33.28 -7.55 10.01
C GLY A 115 -33.21 -6.06 9.61
N LYS A 116 -33.37 -5.13 10.55
CA LYS A 116 -33.32 -3.68 10.31
C LYS A 116 -32.54 -3.00 11.42
N LYS A 117 -31.32 -2.59 11.10
CA LYS A 117 -30.50 -1.74 11.96
C LYS A 117 -29.63 -0.84 11.10
N ASP A 118 -29.46 0.38 11.53
CA ASP A 118 -28.46 1.26 10.93
C ASP A 118 -27.07 0.66 11.15
N ILE A 119 -26.38 0.33 10.07
CA ILE A 119 -25.03 -0.19 10.14
C ILE A 119 -24.08 0.98 10.09
N LEU A 120 -23.40 1.25 11.19
CA LEU A 120 -22.30 2.20 11.23
C LEU A 120 -21.02 1.48 10.86
N PHE A 121 -20.54 1.65 9.64
CA PHE A 121 -19.21 1.22 9.28
C PHE A 121 -18.18 2.05 10.04
N GLN A 122 -17.46 1.42 10.96
CA GLN A 122 -16.34 2.06 11.62
C GLN A 122 -15.27 2.42 10.56
N GLU A 123 -14.59 3.53 10.79
CA GLU A 123 -13.47 3.90 9.94
C GLU A 123 -12.44 2.75 9.83
N GLY A 124 -12.06 2.41 8.60
CA GLY A 124 -11.16 1.30 8.35
C GLY A 124 -11.79 -0.10 8.41
N PHE A 125 -13.11 -0.24 8.43
CA PHE A 125 -13.79 -1.53 8.41
C PHE A 125 -13.28 -2.45 7.29
N PHE A 126 -13.11 -1.93 6.08
CA PHE A 126 -12.59 -2.70 4.94
C PHE A 126 -11.06 -2.79 4.93
N ASN A 127 -10.36 -1.99 5.71
CA ASN A 127 -8.90 -1.96 5.69
C ASN A 127 -8.29 -3.23 6.27
N PHE A 128 -8.88 -3.77 7.33
CA PHE A 128 -8.38 -4.96 8.00
C PHE A 128 -8.34 -6.21 7.09
N PRO A 129 -9.44 -6.59 6.41
CA PRO A 129 -9.44 -7.72 5.46
C PRO A 129 -8.42 -7.54 4.33
N ILE A 130 -8.30 -6.32 3.80
CA ILE A 130 -7.36 -6.01 2.72
C ILE A 130 -5.92 -6.19 3.17
N ILE A 131 -5.59 -5.75 4.39
CA ILE A 131 -4.25 -5.99 4.96
C ILE A 131 -3.98 -7.48 5.11
N ASN A 132 -4.95 -8.27 5.57
CA ASN A 132 -4.78 -9.72 5.69
C ASN A 132 -4.49 -10.38 4.35
N ILE A 133 -5.23 -10.01 3.30
CA ILE A 133 -4.99 -10.52 1.95
C ILE A 133 -3.56 -10.20 1.49
N LEU A 134 -3.14 -8.95 1.64
CA LEU A 134 -1.80 -8.52 1.24
C LEU A 134 -0.71 -9.21 2.06
N TRP A 135 -0.89 -9.31 3.38
CA TRP A 135 0.11 -9.86 4.28
C TRP A 135 0.26 -11.36 4.15
N GLN A 136 -0.81 -12.05 3.74
CA GLN A 136 -0.74 -13.47 3.40
C GLN A 136 0.23 -13.72 2.23
N ILE A 137 0.25 -12.85 1.22
CA ILE A 137 1.15 -12.96 0.07
C ILE A 137 2.58 -12.52 0.42
N ILE A 138 2.70 -11.48 1.26
CA ILE A 138 3.99 -10.85 1.55
C ILE A 138 4.76 -11.61 2.61
N ALA A 139 4.08 -12.14 3.63
CA ALA A 139 4.68 -12.70 4.83
C ALA A 139 4.02 -14.00 5.33
N SER A 140 3.15 -14.64 4.54
CA SER A 140 2.40 -15.86 4.91
C SER A 140 1.74 -15.77 6.29
N LYS A 141 1.28 -14.56 6.66
CA LYS A 141 0.74 -14.28 7.99
C LYS A 141 -0.64 -13.66 7.91
N LYS A 142 -1.51 -14.10 8.80
CA LYS A 142 -2.86 -13.54 9.00
C LYS A 142 -2.91 -12.85 10.36
N TYR A 143 -3.39 -11.62 10.38
CA TYR A 143 -3.61 -10.86 11.60
C TYR A 143 -4.98 -11.19 12.21
N ASN A 144 -5.05 -11.19 13.53
CA ASN A 144 -6.31 -11.31 14.26
C ASN A 144 -6.85 -9.92 14.60
N SER A 145 -8.06 -9.59 14.13
CA SER A 145 -8.72 -8.30 14.36
C SER A 145 -8.88 -7.96 15.85
N SER A 146 -9.00 -8.98 16.71
CA SER A 146 -9.18 -8.81 18.16
C SER A 146 -7.86 -8.56 18.90
N SER A 147 -6.70 -8.73 18.25
CA SER A 147 -5.42 -8.55 18.94
C SER A 147 -5.09 -7.06 19.10
N VAL A 148 -4.60 -6.70 20.29
CA VAL A 148 -4.18 -5.33 20.61
C VAL A 148 -3.07 -4.85 19.67
N GLU A 149 -2.16 -5.73 19.29
CA GLU A 149 -1.06 -5.42 18.37
C GLU A 149 -1.59 -5.04 16.98
N THR A 150 -2.52 -5.83 16.45
CA THR A 150 -3.16 -5.55 15.16
C THR A 150 -3.91 -4.23 15.17
N GLN A 151 -4.72 -3.99 16.21
CA GLN A 151 -5.45 -2.73 16.35
C GLN A 151 -4.51 -1.52 16.42
N LYS A 152 -3.37 -1.67 17.09
CA LYS A 152 -2.34 -0.62 17.15
C LYS A 152 -1.73 -0.34 15.78
N ILE A 153 -1.38 -1.37 15.01
CA ILE A 153 -0.85 -1.22 13.64
C ILE A 153 -1.87 -0.52 12.74
N MET A 154 -3.14 -0.95 12.80
CA MET A 154 -4.23 -0.35 12.02
C MET A 154 -4.43 1.13 12.36
N HIS A 155 -4.41 1.47 13.64
CA HIS A 155 -4.51 2.85 14.10
C HIS A 155 -3.34 3.72 13.60
N MET A 156 -2.12 3.20 13.66
CA MET A 156 -0.93 3.91 13.15
C MET A 156 -1.02 4.15 11.63
N LEU A 157 -1.48 3.16 10.85
CA LEU A 157 -1.68 3.28 9.41
C LEU A 157 -2.75 4.32 9.08
N THR A 158 -3.90 4.28 9.73
CA THR A 158 -4.97 5.26 9.53
C THR A 158 -4.50 6.68 9.84
N LYS A 159 -3.78 6.88 10.94
CA LYS A 159 -3.20 8.20 11.27
C LYS A 159 -2.19 8.67 10.22
N PHE A 160 -1.36 7.78 9.69
CA PHE A 160 -0.39 8.10 8.66
C PHE A 160 -1.05 8.76 7.45
N PHE A 161 -2.18 8.21 6.97
CA PHE A 161 -2.88 8.75 5.78
C PHE A 161 -3.64 10.06 6.05
N LYS A 162 -4.17 10.24 7.26
CA LYS A 162 -4.95 11.45 7.61
C LYS A 162 -4.13 12.73 7.68
N GLN A 163 -2.87 12.64 8.03
CA GLN A 163 -2.07 13.83 8.35
C GLN A 163 -1.32 14.45 7.15
N GLY A 164 -1.28 13.76 6.02
CA GLY A 164 -0.60 14.25 4.82
C GLY A 164 0.92 14.43 4.99
N PHE A 165 1.54 15.14 4.06
CA PHE A 165 2.98 15.41 4.14
C PHE A 165 3.31 16.54 5.12
N PRO A 166 4.39 16.43 5.89
CA PRO A 166 4.83 17.52 6.75
C PRO A 166 5.17 18.75 5.91
N LEU A 167 4.46 19.86 6.13
CA LEU A 167 4.70 21.11 5.40
C LEU A 167 6.15 21.60 5.56
N LEU A 168 6.79 21.27 6.67
CA LEU A 168 8.20 21.60 6.95
C LEU A 168 9.19 20.97 5.98
N ASP A 169 8.82 19.88 5.31
CA ASP A 169 9.68 19.24 4.31
C ASP A 169 9.87 20.12 3.07
N PHE A 170 8.96 21.07 2.85
CA PHE A 170 9.10 22.08 1.80
C PHE A 170 10.00 23.26 2.18
N VAL A 171 10.56 23.23 3.39
CA VAL A 171 11.58 24.16 3.88
C VAL A 171 12.80 23.39 4.36
N PRO A 172 13.61 22.83 3.43
CA PRO A 172 14.69 21.88 3.74
C PRO A 172 15.71 22.37 4.75
N ALA A 173 15.96 23.69 4.79
CA ALA A 173 16.96 24.29 5.66
C ALA A 173 16.67 24.14 7.15
N ILE A 174 15.39 24.11 7.55
CA ILE A 174 14.99 24.01 8.95
C ILE A 174 14.55 22.60 9.36
N ARG A 175 14.15 21.75 8.42
CA ARG A 175 13.60 20.41 8.70
C ARG A 175 14.49 19.54 9.58
N PRO A 176 15.84 19.49 9.42
CA PRO A 176 16.71 18.68 10.26
C PRO A 176 16.73 19.08 11.75
N TYR A 177 16.33 20.31 12.06
CA TYR A 177 16.31 20.84 13.43
C TYR A 177 14.95 20.67 14.11
N VAL A 178 13.93 20.18 13.39
CA VAL A 178 12.59 19.97 13.93
C VAL A 178 12.49 18.55 14.50
N PRO A 179 11.99 18.36 15.72
CA PRO A 179 11.80 17.04 16.31
C PRO A 179 10.86 16.17 15.47
N TYR A 180 11.05 14.85 15.56
CA TYR A 180 10.15 13.88 14.93
C TYR A 180 8.72 14.05 15.46
N SER A 181 7.78 14.13 14.53
CA SER A 181 6.35 14.20 14.81
C SER A 181 5.81 12.86 15.32
N GLU A 182 4.55 12.82 15.72
CA GLU A 182 3.86 11.56 16.04
C GLU A 182 3.80 10.63 14.83
N ILE A 183 3.61 11.18 13.63
CA ILE A 183 3.60 10.40 12.37
C ILE A 183 4.95 9.74 12.14
N ASP A 184 6.02 10.49 12.28
CA ASP A 184 7.37 9.97 12.08
C ASP A 184 7.61 8.77 13.02
N ARG A 185 7.22 8.91 14.30
CA ARG A 185 7.31 7.83 15.29
C ARG A 185 6.44 6.63 14.93
N ASN A 186 5.24 6.86 14.38
CA ASN A 186 4.36 5.77 13.92
C ASN A 186 4.99 5.00 12.76
N VAL A 187 5.60 5.70 11.79
CA VAL A 187 6.33 5.05 10.68
C VAL A 187 7.49 4.20 11.20
N PHE A 188 8.28 4.71 12.15
CA PHE A 188 9.35 3.93 12.78
C PHE A 188 8.82 2.68 13.49
N ALA A 189 7.69 2.79 14.20
CA ALA A 189 7.07 1.66 14.89
C ALA A 189 6.56 0.59 13.91
N ILE A 190 5.97 0.98 12.78
CA ILE A 190 5.55 0.06 11.72
C ILE A 190 6.78 -0.63 11.10
N LYS A 191 7.83 0.13 10.75
CA LYS A 191 9.09 -0.43 10.23
C LYS A 191 9.70 -1.44 11.20
N GLU A 192 9.65 -1.17 12.50
CA GLU A 192 10.16 -2.09 13.51
C GLU A 192 9.34 -3.39 13.59
N THR A 193 8.02 -3.31 13.44
CA THR A 193 7.16 -4.49 13.35
C THR A 193 7.50 -5.34 12.12
N ILE A 194 7.73 -4.68 10.99
CA ILE A 194 8.15 -5.35 9.74
C ILE A 194 9.54 -6.00 9.91
N ARG A 195 10.51 -5.32 10.56
CA ARG A 195 11.85 -5.89 10.83
C ARG A 195 11.77 -7.16 11.67
N LYS A 196 10.95 -7.17 12.72
CA LYS A 196 10.73 -8.37 13.53
C LYS A 196 10.21 -9.53 12.68
N GLN A 197 9.29 -9.26 11.77
CA GLN A 197 8.76 -10.27 10.85
C GLN A 197 9.84 -10.79 9.90
N ILE A 198 10.70 -9.91 9.38
CA ILE A 198 11.83 -10.30 8.52
C ILE A 198 12.85 -11.15 9.31
N GLU A 199 13.15 -10.81 10.55
CA GLU A 199 14.05 -11.62 11.39
C GLU A 199 13.45 -13.01 11.71
N ASP A 200 12.13 -13.09 11.91
CA ASP A 200 11.45 -14.38 12.05
C ASP A 200 11.55 -15.21 10.77
N HIS A 201 11.41 -14.61 9.58
CA HIS A 201 11.61 -15.28 8.29
C HIS A 201 13.04 -15.78 8.13
N LYS A 202 14.05 -14.96 8.41
CA LYS A 202 15.46 -15.39 8.37
C LYS A 202 15.75 -16.61 9.24
N ARG A 203 15.12 -16.64 10.43
CA ARG A 203 15.31 -17.76 11.37
C ARG A 203 14.61 -19.04 10.94
N THR A 204 13.46 -18.94 10.27
CA THR A 204 12.58 -20.07 9.93
C THR A 204 12.66 -20.50 8.46
N MET A 205 13.28 -19.69 7.60
CA MET A 205 13.45 -20.00 6.18
C MET A 205 14.41 -21.18 5.99
N ASN A 206 13.97 -22.16 5.20
CA ASN A 206 14.83 -23.24 4.74
C ASN A 206 15.24 -22.98 3.28
N ALA A 207 16.54 -22.91 3.01
CA ALA A 207 17.04 -22.61 1.67
C ALA A 207 16.74 -23.72 0.65
N GLU A 208 16.54 -24.96 1.11
CA GLU A 208 16.26 -26.13 0.26
C GLU A 208 14.78 -26.28 -0.11
N GLU A 209 13.87 -25.59 0.59
CA GLU A 209 12.44 -25.63 0.34
C GLU A 209 12.01 -24.48 -0.59
N GLU A 210 10.85 -24.61 -1.23
CA GLU A 210 10.26 -23.52 -2.00
C GLU A 210 9.94 -22.32 -1.09
N PRO A 211 10.15 -21.09 -1.57
CA PRO A 211 9.84 -19.89 -0.77
C PRO A 211 8.36 -19.80 -0.47
N ARG A 212 8.03 -19.55 0.78
CA ARG A 212 6.65 -19.47 1.28
C ARG A 212 5.89 -18.24 0.77
N ASP A 213 6.61 -17.11 0.62
CA ASP A 213 6.07 -15.79 0.38
C ASP A 213 7.10 -14.83 -0.23
N PHE A 214 6.68 -13.56 -0.39
CA PHE A 214 7.54 -12.54 -0.96
C PHE A 214 8.76 -12.23 -0.08
N MET A 215 8.64 -12.28 1.25
CA MET A 215 9.79 -12.06 2.14
C MET A 215 10.86 -13.11 1.95
N ASP A 216 10.49 -14.39 1.86
CA ASP A 216 11.44 -15.48 1.62
C ASP A 216 12.15 -15.31 0.27
N ILE A 217 11.41 -15.00 -0.80
CA ILE A 217 11.97 -14.75 -2.13
C ILE A 217 12.99 -13.60 -2.08
N TYR A 218 12.63 -12.53 -1.42
CA TYR A 218 13.47 -11.34 -1.32
C TYR A 218 14.75 -11.61 -0.50
N LEU A 219 14.62 -12.32 0.61
CA LEU A 219 15.76 -12.71 1.44
C LEU A 219 16.75 -13.58 0.69
N ARG A 220 16.28 -14.50 -0.15
CA ARG A 220 17.13 -15.30 -1.04
C ARG A 220 17.88 -14.42 -2.05
N GLU A 221 17.22 -13.44 -2.63
CA GLU A 221 17.87 -12.52 -3.56
C GLU A 221 18.96 -11.69 -2.87
N ILE A 222 18.75 -11.27 -1.62
CA ILE A 222 19.80 -10.62 -0.81
C ILE A 222 21.04 -11.52 -0.70
N GLU A 223 20.89 -12.82 -0.42
CA GLU A 223 22.02 -13.73 -0.29
C GLU A 223 22.72 -13.99 -1.64
N ILE A 224 21.96 -14.07 -2.72
CA ILE A 224 22.50 -14.15 -4.08
C ILE A 224 23.34 -12.90 -4.42
N GLU A 225 22.82 -11.71 -4.13
CA GLU A 225 23.55 -10.45 -4.36
C GLU A 225 24.81 -10.32 -3.50
N LYS A 226 24.76 -10.75 -2.24
CA LYS A 226 25.94 -10.82 -1.37
C LYS A 226 26.99 -11.76 -1.96
N GLY A 227 26.58 -12.92 -2.45
CA GLY A 227 27.49 -13.87 -3.11
C GLY A 227 28.14 -13.30 -4.37
N LYS A 228 27.38 -12.57 -5.19
CA LYS A 228 27.87 -11.93 -6.44
C LYS A 228 28.86 -10.80 -6.15
N LEU A 229 28.54 -9.93 -5.19
CA LEU A 229 29.31 -8.71 -4.91
C LEU A 229 30.42 -8.91 -3.88
N GLY A 230 30.33 -9.94 -3.03
CA GLY A 230 31.33 -10.21 -1.99
C GLY A 230 31.58 -9.01 -1.08
N SER A 231 32.82 -8.59 -0.94
CA SER A 231 33.21 -7.42 -0.12
C SER A 231 32.70 -6.08 -0.67
N ALA A 232 32.25 -6.02 -1.92
CA ALA A 232 31.65 -4.81 -2.51
C ALA A 232 30.15 -4.65 -2.22
N TYR A 233 29.53 -5.62 -1.54
CA TYR A 233 28.10 -5.53 -1.20
C TYR A 233 27.86 -4.42 -0.18
N SER A 234 27.05 -3.45 -0.58
CA SER A 234 26.59 -2.32 0.23
C SER A 234 25.27 -1.77 -0.28
N MET A 235 24.66 -0.84 0.43
CA MET A 235 23.46 -0.15 -0.02
C MET A 235 23.68 0.74 -1.26
N GLU A 236 24.93 1.11 -1.56
CA GLU A 236 25.31 1.90 -2.73
C GLU A 236 25.47 1.04 -3.99
N THR A 237 25.85 -0.22 -3.82
CA THR A 237 26.20 -1.14 -4.92
C THR A 237 25.06 -2.09 -5.27
N SER A 238 24.21 -2.45 -4.32
CA SER A 238 23.03 -3.32 -4.52
C SER A 238 21.75 -2.63 -4.08
N SER A 239 20.68 -2.85 -4.84
CA SER A 239 19.33 -2.47 -4.44
C SER A 239 18.67 -3.49 -3.51
N PHE A 240 19.24 -4.70 -3.37
CA PHE A 240 18.70 -5.77 -2.53
C PHE A 240 19.38 -5.78 -1.17
N HIS A 241 18.71 -5.23 -0.17
CA HIS A 241 19.14 -5.23 1.23
C HIS A 241 17.93 -5.16 2.18
N VAL A 242 18.15 -5.48 3.45
CA VAL A 242 17.05 -5.62 4.44
C VAL A 242 16.24 -4.33 4.58
N GLU A 243 16.88 -3.16 4.63
CA GLU A 243 16.16 -1.89 4.75
C GLU A 243 15.27 -1.60 3.52
N GLN A 244 15.69 -2.01 2.33
CA GLN A 244 14.87 -1.92 1.12
C GLN A 244 13.62 -2.80 1.25
N LEU A 245 13.77 -4.06 1.72
CA LEU A 245 12.63 -4.94 1.98
C LEU A 245 11.68 -4.35 3.02
N VAL A 246 12.19 -3.79 4.12
CA VAL A 246 11.37 -3.13 5.15
C VAL A 246 10.52 -2.02 4.54
N VAL A 247 11.12 -1.15 3.72
CA VAL A 247 10.41 -0.02 3.11
C VAL A 247 9.47 -0.49 2.02
N MET A 248 9.82 -1.52 1.25
CA MET A 248 8.94 -2.12 0.26
C MET A 248 7.68 -2.74 0.90
N CYS A 249 7.82 -3.45 2.00
CA CYS A 249 6.68 -3.95 2.78
C CYS A 249 5.82 -2.79 3.33
N LEU A 250 6.44 -1.71 3.80
CA LEU A 250 5.72 -0.51 4.21
C LEU A 250 4.94 0.12 3.03
N ASP A 251 5.52 0.13 1.83
CA ASP A 251 4.84 0.61 0.62
C ASP A 251 3.62 -0.24 0.28
N PHE A 252 3.74 -1.57 0.31
CA PHE A 252 2.61 -2.47 0.08
C PHE A 252 1.51 -2.29 1.12
N PHE A 253 1.89 -2.17 2.39
CA PHE A 253 0.94 -1.92 3.48
C PHE A 253 0.18 -0.61 3.27
N SER A 254 0.92 0.44 2.96
CA SER A 254 0.33 1.77 2.82
C SER A 254 -0.53 1.88 1.56
N ALA A 255 -0.01 1.48 0.41
CA ALA A 255 -0.71 1.67 -0.86
C ALA A 255 -1.96 0.80 -0.99
N GLY A 256 -1.89 -0.48 -0.61
CA GLY A 256 -2.99 -1.42 -0.79
C GLY A 256 -4.14 -1.23 0.18
N ASN A 257 -3.84 -0.81 1.40
CA ASN A 257 -4.84 -0.70 2.46
C ASN A 257 -5.81 0.47 2.24
N GLU A 258 -5.30 1.68 2.20
CA GLU A 258 -6.13 2.89 2.22
C GLU A 258 -6.91 3.07 0.91
N THR A 259 -6.27 2.86 -0.23
CA THR A 259 -6.93 3.07 -1.53
C THR A 259 -8.09 2.12 -1.74
N THR A 260 -7.89 0.83 -1.49
CA THR A 260 -8.92 -0.19 -1.68
C THR A 260 -10.02 -0.07 -0.61
N GLY A 261 -9.63 0.10 0.67
CA GLY A 261 -10.59 0.25 1.77
C GLY A 261 -11.50 1.47 1.61
N THR A 262 -10.94 2.61 1.24
CA THR A 262 -11.70 3.83 0.95
C THR A 262 -12.60 3.67 -0.27
N THR A 263 -12.13 3.01 -1.33
CA THR A 263 -12.95 2.73 -2.51
C THR A 263 -14.15 1.85 -2.17
N MET A 264 -13.95 0.79 -1.37
CA MET A 264 -15.04 -0.07 -0.90
C MET A 264 -16.05 0.70 -0.05
N ALA A 265 -15.58 1.53 0.88
CA ALA A 265 -16.45 2.36 1.70
C ALA A 265 -17.31 3.32 0.85
N TRP A 266 -16.71 4.01 -0.11
CA TRP A 266 -17.44 4.89 -1.04
C TRP A 266 -18.41 4.12 -1.94
N ALA A 267 -18.05 2.93 -2.40
CA ALA A 267 -18.94 2.07 -3.18
C ALA A 267 -20.20 1.70 -2.36
N MET A 268 -20.04 1.32 -1.10
CA MET A 268 -21.16 1.01 -0.21
C MET A 268 -22.06 2.21 0.03
N ILE A 269 -21.49 3.40 0.29
CA ILE A 269 -22.24 4.65 0.44
C ILE A 269 -23.01 4.97 -0.84
N TYR A 270 -22.34 4.89 -2.00
CA TYR A 270 -22.98 5.19 -3.29
C TYR A 270 -24.13 4.24 -3.60
N LEU A 271 -23.96 2.94 -3.39
CA LEU A 271 -25.01 1.93 -3.61
C LEU A 271 -26.19 2.13 -2.66
N SER A 272 -25.94 2.44 -1.39
CA SER A 272 -27.00 2.68 -0.40
C SER A 272 -27.85 3.92 -0.73
N LEU A 273 -27.26 4.94 -1.35
CA LEU A 273 -27.96 6.17 -1.76
C LEU A 273 -28.63 6.05 -3.14
N ASN A 274 -28.32 5.02 -3.93
CA ASN A 274 -28.79 4.84 -5.30
C ASN A 274 -29.42 3.47 -5.52
N GLU A 275 -30.60 3.24 -4.97
CA GLU A 275 -31.32 1.97 -5.00
C GLU A 275 -31.45 1.36 -6.42
N ARG A 276 -31.69 2.20 -7.43
CA ARG A 276 -31.74 1.75 -8.83
C ARG A 276 -30.44 1.13 -9.32
N VAL A 277 -29.29 1.70 -8.92
CA VAL A 277 -27.96 1.19 -9.27
C VAL A 277 -27.68 -0.09 -8.50
N GLN A 278 -28.00 -0.11 -7.20
CA GLN A 278 -27.86 -1.29 -6.35
C GLN A 278 -28.61 -2.50 -6.93
N ARG A 279 -29.89 -2.31 -7.33
CA ARG A 279 -30.69 -3.39 -7.94
C ARG A 279 -30.10 -3.91 -9.26
N LYS A 280 -29.55 -3.03 -10.10
CA LYS A 280 -28.88 -3.46 -11.33
C LYS A 280 -27.64 -4.31 -11.05
N CYS A 281 -26.82 -3.90 -10.08
CA CYS A 281 -25.66 -4.70 -9.68
C CYS A 281 -26.09 -6.06 -9.10
N GLN A 282 -27.15 -6.11 -8.30
CA GLN A 282 -27.68 -7.36 -7.74
C GLN A 282 -28.13 -8.31 -8.86
N ILE A 283 -28.94 -7.83 -9.81
CA ILE A 283 -29.40 -8.64 -10.95
C ILE A 283 -28.21 -9.19 -11.76
N GLU A 284 -27.22 -8.34 -12.07
CA GLU A 284 -26.04 -8.76 -12.83
C GLU A 284 -25.22 -9.83 -12.07
N ILE A 285 -25.08 -9.67 -10.75
CA ILE A 285 -24.39 -10.65 -9.91
C ILE A 285 -25.17 -11.97 -9.88
N ASP A 286 -26.48 -11.92 -9.67
CA ASP A 286 -27.35 -13.10 -9.62
C ASP A 286 -27.34 -13.87 -10.96
N ASP A 287 -27.38 -13.14 -12.08
CA ASP A 287 -27.29 -13.71 -13.43
C ASP A 287 -25.92 -14.38 -13.67
N CYS A 288 -24.81 -13.76 -13.22
CA CYS A 288 -23.46 -14.31 -13.34
C CYS A 288 -23.24 -15.55 -12.46
N LEU A 289 -23.79 -15.56 -11.24
CA LEU A 289 -23.63 -16.67 -10.30
C LEU A 289 -24.55 -17.86 -10.60
N GLY A 290 -25.63 -17.65 -11.38
CA GLY A 290 -26.57 -18.71 -11.78
C GLY A 290 -27.18 -19.45 -10.57
N GLY A 291 -27.32 -18.78 -9.43
CA GLY A 291 -27.81 -19.35 -8.19
C GLY A 291 -26.74 -20.03 -7.30
N ASN A 292 -25.47 -19.90 -7.65
CA ASN A 292 -24.36 -20.33 -6.81
C ASN A 292 -23.96 -19.22 -5.81
N ASP A 293 -23.80 -19.58 -4.54
CA ASP A 293 -23.42 -18.64 -3.47
C ASP A 293 -21.93 -18.25 -3.50
N LYS A 294 -21.13 -18.78 -4.43
CA LYS A 294 -19.68 -18.54 -4.51
C LYS A 294 -19.27 -18.12 -5.90
N PHE A 295 -18.45 -17.11 -5.93
CA PHE A 295 -17.78 -16.63 -7.14
C PHE A 295 -16.65 -17.61 -7.51
N ASP A 296 -16.85 -18.41 -8.56
CA ASP A 296 -15.75 -19.15 -9.19
C ASP A 296 -15.13 -18.28 -10.26
N SER A 297 -13.88 -17.88 -10.09
CA SER A 297 -13.12 -17.20 -11.14
C SER A 297 -12.77 -18.23 -12.22
N GLN A 298 -13.53 -18.24 -13.31
CA GLN A 298 -13.14 -18.91 -14.54
C GLN A 298 -12.03 -18.12 -15.25
#